data_f918b9a51fa77234a2c6462b516710ca
#
_entry.id   f918b9a51fa77234a2c6462b516710ca
#
_cell.length_a   1.000
_cell.length_b   1.000
_cell.length_c   1.000
_cell.angle_alpha   90.00
_cell.angle_beta   90.00
_cell.angle_gamma   90.00
#
_symmetry.space_group_name_H-M   'P 1'
#
loop_
_entity.id
_entity.type
_entity.pdbx_description
1 polymer ?
#
loop_
_entity_poly.entity_id
_entity_poly.type
_entity_poly.pdbx_seq_one_letter_code
_entity_poly.pdbx_strand_id
1 'polypeptide(L)'
;MAYGIHDLELKGLSVKTILSVHINHEPGEHGLMELTADMGEKNLDTPIQETGNGEKVVLYGRRDGEKTVIFSGVITKLTSKSMGKSCHVTLTARSWSYQMDIKKKARSFQNTSMTYGALVSQITGEYSGAECQILFADVPLGEIAVQYQETDWQFLKRMLSALHVPLVCSEVRENLCVYAGTAQIPARMDVISVEGAWKDMDELAYWKEIGEEITDTDVIGYRIKLNNRIPLYSETTFRSRQLTAEKIEYFTIGSTVYEFVTLKRKSGILQKPIYPMQLVGTAFEGTVKEVQGENMKIHLQIDDAYPGDDCYWFPFSTPSASSDGSGWYCMPEVGDRVRVYFPSKRTGDVIAISAVNDRLAEEETPKDWVKEDGVVVPVKRGAKEGSSVRVPIMTSGAVLGKAFAGNIQEAEPAVMRTMEISKKMEPAGMRIMEISRKMEPAEMRTMAIPKVTMDKAVTTAVAFGNAGEIRKAAAVFDKGAYKR
;
A
#
# COMPACT_ATOMS: atom_id res chain seq x y z
N MET A 1 13.81 -4.39 33.17
CA MET A 1 14.19 -5.41 34.15
C MET A 1 13.91 -6.76 33.52
N ALA A 2 14.94 -7.62 33.55
CA ALA A 2 14.76 -9.00 33.12
C ALA A 2 13.77 -9.67 34.09
N TYR A 3 12.82 -10.43 33.55
CA TYR A 3 11.85 -11.19 34.35
C TYR A 3 12.26 -12.65 34.39
N GLY A 4 12.22 -13.27 35.57
CA GLY A 4 12.23 -14.72 35.61
C GLY A 4 11.01 -15.28 34.90
N ILE A 5 11.14 -16.43 34.26
CA ILE A 5 9.99 -17.03 33.55
C ILE A 5 8.84 -17.35 34.51
N HIS A 6 9.15 -17.59 35.78
CA HIS A 6 8.19 -17.84 36.86
C HIS A 6 7.49 -16.56 37.36
N ASP A 7 8.04 -15.39 37.05
CA ASP A 7 7.46 -14.09 37.37
C ASP A 7 6.44 -13.63 36.31
N LEU A 8 6.30 -14.42 35.25
CA LEU A 8 5.34 -14.15 34.17
C LEU A 8 3.97 -14.75 34.49
N GLU A 9 2.92 -13.99 34.21
CA GLU A 9 1.53 -14.43 34.35
C GLU A 9 0.78 -14.17 33.06
N LEU A 10 0.19 -15.21 32.47
CA LEU A 10 -0.65 -15.10 31.27
C LEU A 10 -2.12 -15.07 31.70
N LYS A 11 -2.87 -14.07 31.25
CA LYS A 11 -4.33 -13.96 31.35
C LYS A 11 -4.94 -14.18 29.95
N GLY A 12 -6.06 -14.90 29.89
CA GLY A 12 -6.76 -15.24 28.65
C GLY A 12 -6.61 -16.70 28.24
N LEU A 13 -5.51 -17.35 28.62
CA LEU A 13 -5.34 -18.80 28.47
C LEU A 13 -4.80 -19.39 29.78
N SER A 14 -5.46 -20.42 30.31
CA SER A 14 -5.03 -21.10 31.52
C SER A 14 -3.87 -22.03 31.22
N VAL A 15 -2.69 -21.67 31.67
CA VAL A 15 -1.44 -22.45 31.50
C VAL A 15 -0.88 -22.85 32.86
N LYS A 16 -0.19 -24.00 32.91
CA LYS A 16 0.48 -24.47 34.13
C LYS A 16 1.80 -23.75 34.34
N THR A 17 2.58 -23.63 33.27
CA THR A 17 3.91 -23.01 33.28
C THR A 17 4.24 -22.44 31.93
N ILE A 18 4.75 -21.20 31.90
CA ILE A 18 5.31 -20.59 30.68
C ILE A 18 6.69 -21.17 30.46
N LEU A 19 7.01 -21.61 29.24
CA LEU A 19 8.29 -22.21 28.88
C LEU A 19 9.18 -21.23 28.11
N SER A 20 8.61 -20.44 27.21
CA SER A 20 9.33 -19.42 26.48
C SER A 20 8.41 -18.29 26.03
N VAL A 21 8.98 -17.12 25.89
CA VAL A 21 8.32 -15.93 25.34
C VAL A 21 9.26 -15.27 24.34
N HIS A 22 8.72 -14.93 23.20
CA HIS A 22 9.34 -14.04 22.22
C HIS A 22 8.32 -12.93 21.88
N ILE A 23 8.71 -11.67 22.03
CA ILE A 23 7.90 -10.52 21.63
C ILE A 23 8.72 -9.69 20.67
N ASN A 24 8.10 -9.21 19.61
CA ASN A 24 8.67 -8.29 18.66
C ASN A 24 7.76 -7.06 18.53
N HIS A 25 8.35 -5.87 18.64
CA HIS A 25 7.66 -4.61 18.47
C HIS A 25 8.52 -3.65 17.67
N GLU A 26 8.06 -3.28 16.47
CA GLU A 26 8.75 -2.41 15.54
C GLU A 26 7.78 -1.51 14.78
N PRO A 27 8.25 -0.37 14.21
CA PRO A 27 7.41 0.56 13.48
C PRO A 27 6.72 -0.07 12.29
N GLY A 28 5.47 0.32 12.05
CA GLY A 28 4.69 -0.14 10.91
C GLY A 28 4.21 -1.58 10.99
N GLU A 29 4.52 -2.30 12.07
CA GLU A 29 4.07 -3.67 12.31
C GLU A 29 3.23 -3.76 13.58
N HIS A 30 2.36 -4.77 13.64
CA HIS A 30 1.66 -5.09 14.88
C HIS A 30 2.65 -5.68 15.89
N GLY A 31 2.50 -5.32 17.15
CA GLY A 31 3.22 -6.04 18.22
C GLY A 31 2.88 -7.54 18.12
N LEU A 32 3.90 -8.38 18.06
CA LEU A 32 3.79 -9.83 17.93
C LEU A 32 4.31 -10.51 19.18
N MET A 33 3.53 -11.44 19.75
CA MET A 33 3.96 -12.32 20.83
C MET A 33 3.83 -13.78 20.41
N GLU A 34 4.92 -14.53 20.53
CA GLU A 34 4.93 -15.98 20.48
C GLU A 34 5.27 -16.52 21.86
N LEU A 35 4.39 -17.31 22.43
CA LEU A 35 4.56 -17.86 23.78
C LEU A 35 4.32 -19.36 23.75
N THR A 36 5.24 -20.11 24.34
CA THR A 36 5.09 -21.56 24.55
C THR A 36 4.88 -21.83 26.03
N ALA A 37 3.88 -22.65 26.35
CA ALA A 37 3.54 -23.02 27.71
C ALA A 37 3.19 -24.50 27.85
N ASP A 38 3.41 -25.05 29.03
CA ASP A 38 2.92 -26.35 29.46
C ASP A 38 1.51 -26.20 30.05
N MET A 39 0.57 -27.01 29.57
CA MET A 39 -0.82 -27.07 30.03
C MET A 39 -1.04 -28.17 31.07
N GLY A 40 -0.01 -28.96 31.39
CA GLY A 40 -0.11 -30.16 32.21
C GLY A 40 -0.77 -31.32 31.47
N GLU A 41 -1.43 -32.20 32.22
CA GLU A 41 -2.09 -33.42 31.71
C GLU A 41 -3.44 -33.08 31.05
N LYS A 42 -3.45 -32.20 30.04
CA LYS A 42 -4.63 -31.89 29.20
C LYS A 42 -4.60 -32.64 27.87
N ASN A 43 -5.79 -32.92 27.34
CA ASN A 43 -5.93 -33.44 26.00
C ASN A 43 -5.45 -32.37 24.98
N LEU A 44 -4.91 -32.80 23.84
CA LEU A 44 -4.46 -31.90 22.76
C LEU A 44 -5.53 -30.96 22.25
N ASP A 45 -6.76 -31.46 22.19
CA ASP A 45 -7.88 -30.70 21.61
C ASP A 45 -8.45 -29.65 22.55
N THR A 46 -8.30 -29.84 23.87
CA THR A 46 -8.87 -28.95 24.90
C THR A 46 -8.50 -27.48 24.70
N PRO A 47 -7.21 -27.10 24.61
CA PRO A 47 -6.87 -25.69 24.42
C PRO A 47 -7.33 -25.13 23.08
N ILE A 48 -7.40 -25.97 22.03
CA ILE A 48 -7.84 -25.55 20.69
C ILE A 48 -9.35 -25.28 20.67
N GLN A 49 -10.14 -26.12 21.32
CA GLN A 49 -11.61 -26.01 21.35
C GLN A 49 -12.09 -24.93 22.34
N GLU A 50 -11.39 -24.73 23.45
CA GLU A 50 -11.75 -23.75 24.48
C GLU A 50 -11.38 -22.31 24.06
N THR A 51 -10.44 -22.12 23.12
CA THR A 51 -10.00 -20.78 22.70
C THR A 51 -10.88 -20.25 21.58
N GLY A 52 -11.61 -19.18 21.85
CA GLY A 52 -12.45 -18.48 20.89
C GLY A 52 -11.65 -17.68 19.85
N ASN A 53 -12.31 -17.32 18.74
CA ASN A 53 -11.71 -16.46 17.73
C ASN A 53 -11.51 -15.04 18.28
N GLY A 54 -10.28 -14.51 18.19
CA GLY A 54 -9.94 -13.17 18.64
C GLY A 54 -9.93 -13.01 20.16
N GLU A 55 -9.71 -14.11 20.89
CA GLU A 55 -9.67 -14.08 22.34
C GLU A 55 -8.53 -13.21 22.85
N LYS A 56 -8.86 -12.41 23.86
CA LYS A 56 -7.93 -11.48 24.50
C LYS A 56 -6.87 -12.21 25.30
N VAL A 57 -5.63 -11.80 25.15
CA VAL A 57 -4.51 -12.29 25.96
C VAL A 57 -3.70 -11.13 26.52
N VAL A 58 -3.30 -11.23 27.78
CA VAL A 58 -2.42 -10.26 28.42
C VAL A 58 -1.30 -11.00 29.16
N LEU A 59 -0.06 -10.64 28.84
CA LEU A 59 1.11 -11.12 29.55
C LEU A 59 1.57 -10.06 30.54
N TYR A 60 1.69 -10.46 31.78
CA TYR A 60 2.20 -9.64 32.89
C TYR A 60 3.56 -10.15 33.35
N GLY A 61 4.41 -9.21 33.74
CA GLY A 61 5.58 -9.46 34.55
C GLY A 61 5.32 -9.01 35.99
N ARG A 62 5.73 -9.84 36.97
CA ARG A 62 5.68 -9.50 38.40
C ARG A 62 7.07 -9.25 38.91
N ARG A 63 7.28 -8.13 39.62
CA ARG A 63 8.54 -7.85 40.29
C ARG A 63 8.31 -6.91 41.48
N ASP A 64 8.98 -7.21 42.57
CA ASP A 64 8.95 -6.41 43.80
C ASP A 64 7.51 -6.12 44.30
N GLY A 65 6.58 -7.04 44.00
CA GLY A 65 5.13 -6.90 44.31
C GLY A 65 4.32 -6.13 43.28
N GLU A 66 4.96 -5.48 42.31
CA GLU A 66 4.30 -4.77 41.21
C GLU A 66 4.01 -5.70 40.02
N LYS A 67 2.86 -5.49 39.41
CA LYS A 67 2.40 -6.19 38.20
C LYS A 67 2.38 -5.22 37.01
N THR A 68 3.17 -5.51 35.99
CA THR A 68 3.31 -4.67 34.79
C THR A 68 2.85 -5.43 33.57
N VAL A 69 2.08 -4.81 32.68
CA VAL A 69 1.73 -5.37 31.37
C VAL A 69 2.98 -5.38 30.48
N ILE A 70 3.34 -6.55 29.97
CA ILE A 70 4.42 -6.71 28.99
C ILE A 70 3.86 -6.74 27.57
N PHE A 71 2.72 -7.43 27.39
CA PHE A 71 2.03 -7.53 26.12
C PHE A 71 0.53 -7.65 26.34
N SER A 72 -0.25 -7.04 25.47
CA SER A 72 -1.71 -7.16 25.39
C SER A 72 -2.16 -7.22 23.94
N GLY A 73 -3.06 -8.16 23.64
CA GLY A 73 -3.55 -8.32 22.27
C GLY A 73 -4.56 -9.44 22.14
N VAL A 74 -4.69 -9.94 20.93
CA VAL A 74 -5.61 -11.02 20.54
C VAL A 74 -4.86 -12.23 20.03
N ILE A 75 -5.33 -13.42 20.37
CA ILE A 75 -4.78 -14.68 19.89
C ILE A 75 -5.14 -14.82 18.41
N THR A 76 -4.12 -15.02 17.56
CA THR A 76 -4.29 -15.21 16.12
C THR A 76 -3.98 -16.64 15.67
N LYS A 77 -3.21 -17.39 16.47
CA LYS A 77 -2.90 -18.79 16.19
C LYS A 77 -2.61 -19.53 17.48
N LEU A 78 -3.10 -20.75 17.58
CA LEU A 78 -2.82 -21.66 18.68
C LEU A 78 -2.44 -23.03 18.10
N THR A 79 -1.38 -23.63 18.64
CA THR A 79 -0.90 -24.95 18.25
C THR A 79 -0.62 -25.77 19.51
N SER A 80 -1.14 -27.00 19.60
CA SER A 80 -0.86 -27.91 20.70
C SER A 80 -0.01 -29.10 20.24
N LYS A 81 0.85 -29.56 21.11
CA LYS A 81 1.70 -30.74 20.90
C LYS A 81 1.74 -31.62 22.15
N SER A 82 1.64 -32.94 21.97
CA SER A 82 1.87 -33.89 23.06
C SER A 82 3.36 -34.04 23.36
N MET A 83 3.73 -33.91 24.61
CA MET A 83 5.08 -34.08 25.11
C MET A 83 5.06 -35.09 26.28
N GLY A 84 4.96 -36.38 25.94
CA GLY A 84 4.75 -37.45 26.92
C GLY A 84 3.38 -37.37 27.60
N LYS A 85 3.36 -37.09 28.90
CA LYS A 85 2.11 -36.90 29.68
C LYS A 85 1.62 -35.46 29.68
N SER A 86 2.39 -34.50 29.18
CA SER A 86 2.03 -33.09 29.15
C SER A 86 1.59 -32.65 27.73
N CYS A 87 0.71 -31.64 27.69
CA CYS A 87 0.32 -30.91 26.50
C CYS A 87 1.06 -29.57 26.48
N HIS A 88 1.89 -29.32 25.48
CA HIS A 88 2.51 -28.03 25.25
C HIS A 88 1.72 -27.25 24.22
N VAL A 89 1.50 -25.97 24.50
CA VAL A 89 0.81 -25.04 23.63
C VAL A 89 1.75 -23.94 23.20
N THR A 90 1.77 -23.63 21.90
CA THR A 90 2.38 -22.43 21.34
C THR A 90 1.29 -21.51 20.83
N LEU A 91 1.17 -20.34 21.42
CA LEU A 91 0.24 -19.30 20.98
C LEU A 91 0.99 -18.19 20.27
N THR A 92 0.37 -17.67 19.21
CA THR A 92 0.78 -16.44 18.55
C THR A 92 -0.33 -15.41 18.80
N ALA A 93 0.05 -14.25 19.32
CA ALA A 93 -0.88 -13.14 19.55
C ALA A 93 -0.35 -11.87 18.88
N ARG A 94 -1.27 -11.01 18.45
CA ARG A 94 -0.95 -9.69 17.90
C ARG A 94 -1.58 -8.61 18.75
N SER A 95 -0.94 -7.43 18.81
CA SER A 95 -1.50 -6.27 19.50
C SER A 95 -2.88 -5.90 18.95
N TRP A 96 -3.66 -5.11 19.68
CA TRP A 96 -5.04 -4.73 19.33
C TRP A 96 -5.16 -4.06 17.98
N SER A 97 -4.10 -3.44 17.45
CA SER A 97 -4.04 -2.85 16.11
C SER A 97 -4.30 -3.85 14.99
N TYR A 98 -4.16 -5.17 15.25
CA TYR A 98 -4.51 -6.21 14.29
C TYR A 98 -5.98 -6.18 13.86
N GLN A 99 -6.87 -5.63 14.69
CA GLN A 99 -8.28 -5.45 14.31
C GLN A 99 -8.44 -4.55 13.08
N MET A 100 -7.51 -3.61 12.86
CA MET A 100 -7.48 -2.73 11.68
C MET A 100 -6.96 -3.44 10.42
N ASP A 101 -6.36 -4.64 10.55
CA ASP A 101 -5.73 -5.38 9.44
C ASP A 101 -6.51 -6.64 9.01
N ILE A 102 -7.80 -6.74 9.40
CA ILE A 102 -8.63 -7.91 9.09
C ILE A 102 -9.41 -7.70 7.79
N LYS A 103 -10.08 -6.56 7.63
CA LYS A 103 -11.03 -6.30 6.54
C LYS A 103 -10.45 -5.31 5.53
N LYS A 104 -10.34 -5.75 4.28
CA LYS A 104 -10.04 -4.85 3.15
C LYS A 104 -11.26 -3.99 2.81
N LYS A 105 -11.02 -2.73 2.49
CA LYS A 105 -12.04 -1.74 2.14
C LYS A 105 -11.77 -1.12 0.76
N ALA A 106 -12.80 -0.49 0.21
CA ALA A 106 -12.72 0.36 -0.96
C ALA A 106 -13.53 1.62 -0.67
N ARG A 107 -12.86 2.78 -0.60
CA ARG A 107 -13.45 4.10 -0.35
C ARG A 107 -12.50 5.22 -0.73
N SER A 108 -13.00 6.41 -0.94
CA SER A 108 -12.18 7.59 -1.20
C SER A 108 -12.33 8.67 -0.11
N PHE A 109 -11.29 9.47 0.05
CA PHE A 109 -11.26 10.67 0.88
C PHE A 109 -10.93 11.83 -0.07
N GLN A 110 -11.96 12.54 -0.49
CA GLN A 110 -11.89 13.52 -1.58
C GLN A 110 -11.59 14.93 -1.09
N ASN A 111 -11.77 15.20 0.21
CA ASN A 111 -11.42 16.49 0.81
C ASN A 111 -9.89 16.64 0.93
N THR A 112 -9.28 17.35 0.01
CA THR A 112 -7.84 17.59 -0.02
C THR A 112 -7.36 18.52 1.09
N SER A 113 -8.26 19.27 1.73
CA SER A 113 -7.98 20.12 2.90
C SER A 113 -7.96 19.33 4.21
N MET A 114 -8.50 18.10 4.22
CA MET A 114 -8.39 17.19 5.36
C MET A 114 -6.92 16.96 5.67
N THR A 115 -6.55 16.98 6.95
CA THR A 115 -5.17 16.70 7.36
C THR A 115 -4.93 15.19 7.52
N TYR A 116 -3.66 14.77 7.44
CA TYR A 116 -3.28 13.38 7.73
C TYR A 116 -3.71 12.94 9.13
N GLY A 117 -3.57 13.84 10.13
CA GLY A 117 -4.01 13.57 11.49
C GLY A 117 -5.52 13.39 11.61
N ALA A 118 -6.31 14.20 10.89
CA ALA A 118 -7.75 14.05 10.82
C ALA A 118 -8.14 12.71 10.18
N LEU A 119 -7.46 12.31 9.09
CA LEU A 119 -7.66 11.01 8.44
C LEU A 119 -7.37 9.84 9.39
N VAL A 120 -6.23 9.87 10.10
CA VAL A 120 -5.90 8.86 11.11
C VAL A 120 -6.97 8.78 12.19
N SER A 121 -7.39 9.93 12.70
CA SER A 121 -8.41 10.02 13.77
C SER A 121 -9.77 9.50 13.32
N GLN A 122 -10.18 9.83 12.09
CA GLN A 122 -11.44 9.36 11.51
C GLN A 122 -11.46 7.85 11.38
N ILE A 123 -10.43 7.26 10.79
CA ILE A 123 -10.35 5.80 10.58
C ILE A 123 -10.22 5.05 11.91
N THR A 124 -9.40 5.55 12.83
CA THR A 124 -9.25 4.94 14.15
C THR A 124 -10.57 5.00 14.94
N GLY A 125 -11.32 6.10 14.80
CA GLY A 125 -12.62 6.29 15.45
C GLY A 125 -13.72 5.31 15.01
N GLU A 126 -13.54 4.59 13.90
CA GLU A 126 -14.45 3.50 13.50
C GLU A 126 -14.37 2.27 14.43
N TYR A 127 -13.34 2.19 15.27
CA TYR A 127 -13.11 1.09 16.20
C TYR A 127 -13.52 1.50 17.63
N SER A 128 -14.41 0.75 18.24
CA SER A 128 -14.93 1.05 19.58
C SER A 128 -13.83 1.09 20.65
N GLY A 129 -13.74 2.19 21.38
CA GLY A 129 -12.75 2.37 22.45
C GLY A 129 -11.32 2.53 21.95
N ALA A 130 -11.12 2.77 20.66
CA ALA A 130 -9.80 3.03 20.11
C ALA A 130 -9.28 4.43 20.47
N GLU A 131 -7.97 4.53 20.63
CA GLU A 131 -7.25 5.78 20.89
C GLU A 131 -6.22 6.02 19.79
N CYS A 132 -6.04 7.26 19.38
CA CYS A 132 -4.93 7.65 18.51
C CYS A 132 -4.23 8.90 19.04
N GLN A 133 -2.93 9.01 18.75
CA GLN A 133 -2.14 10.20 19.05
C GLN A 133 -1.37 10.61 17.80
N ILE A 134 -1.47 11.90 17.46
CA ILE A 134 -0.77 12.49 16.31
C ILE A 134 0.51 13.15 16.85
N LEU A 135 1.66 12.62 16.44
CA LEU A 135 2.99 12.98 17.00
C LEU A 135 3.93 13.52 15.90
N PHE A 136 3.37 14.14 14.87
CA PHE A 136 4.10 14.80 13.80
C PHE A 136 3.47 16.16 13.49
N ALA A 137 4.16 16.99 12.72
CA ALA A 137 3.60 18.25 12.23
C ALA A 137 2.52 17.94 11.19
N ASP A 138 1.25 18.15 11.56
CA ASP A 138 0.11 17.78 10.74
C ASP A 138 -0.03 18.72 9.52
N VAL A 139 -0.28 18.11 8.36
CA VAL A 139 -0.40 18.82 7.08
C VAL A 139 -1.62 18.32 6.31
N PRO A 140 -2.20 19.13 5.39
CA PRO A 140 -3.28 18.69 4.52
C PRO A 140 -2.85 17.54 3.60
N LEU A 141 -3.81 16.70 3.18
CA LEU A 141 -3.60 15.63 2.21
C LEU A 141 -3.08 16.16 0.87
N GLY A 142 -3.61 17.30 0.41
CA GLY A 142 -3.22 17.94 -0.85
C GLY A 142 -3.73 17.23 -2.10
N GLU A 143 -3.93 15.92 -2.03
CA GLU A 143 -4.41 15.06 -3.11
C GLU A 143 -5.58 14.19 -2.61
N ILE A 144 -6.32 13.61 -3.56
CA ILE A 144 -7.32 12.59 -3.22
C ILE A 144 -6.63 11.36 -2.62
N ALA A 145 -7.15 10.85 -1.51
CA ALA A 145 -6.70 9.60 -0.93
C ALA A 145 -7.72 8.49 -1.21
N VAL A 146 -7.25 7.36 -1.74
CA VAL A 146 -8.12 6.22 -2.08
C VAL A 146 -7.61 4.98 -1.38
N GLN A 147 -8.44 4.38 -0.55
CA GLN A 147 -8.24 3.05 0.01
C GLN A 147 -8.88 2.05 -0.95
N TYR A 148 -8.07 1.17 -1.55
CA TYR A 148 -8.56 0.16 -2.48
C TYR A 148 -7.86 -1.17 -2.28
N GLN A 149 -8.62 -2.22 -1.93
CA GLN A 149 -8.08 -3.54 -1.60
C GLN A 149 -7.03 -3.52 -0.48
N GLU A 150 -7.09 -2.52 0.38
CA GLU A 150 -6.24 -2.34 1.55
C GLU A 150 -7.08 -2.43 2.82
N THR A 151 -6.48 -2.93 3.89
CA THR A 151 -7.03 -2.81 5.24
C THR A 151 -6.82 -1.40 5.77
N ASP A 152 -7.48 -1.04 6.88
CA ASP A 152 -7.28 0.29 7.49
C ASP A 152 -5.84 0.48 7.98
N TRP A 153 -5.21 -0.58 8.50
CA TRP A 153 -3.80 -0.55 8.89
C TRP A 153 -2.87 -0.30 7.70
N GLN A 154 -3.03 -1.06 6.62
CA GLN A 154 -2.23 -0.91 5.40
C GLN A 154 -2.40 0.47 4.78
N PHE A 155 -3.64 0.96 4.73
CA PHE A 155 -3.96 2.28 4.21
C PHE A 155 -3.32 3.40 5.03
N LEU A 156 -3.49 3.42 6.36
CA LEU A 156 -2.88 4.44 7.21
C LEU A 156 -1.35 4.39 7.17
N LYS A 157 -0.76 3.18 7.20
CA LYS A 157 0.69 2.99 7.04
C LYS A 157 1.19 3.59 5.72
N ARG A 158 0.46 3.38 4.62
CA ARG A 158 0.78 3.95 3.32
C ARG A 158 0.64 5.47 3.32
N MET A 159 -0.46 6.00 3.82
CA MET A 159 -0.67 7.44 3.86
C MET A 159 0.43 8.17 4.65
N LEU A 160 0.73 7.71 5.85
CA LEU A 160 1.78 8.28 6.68
C LEU A 160 3.18 8.11 6.08
N SER A 161 3.41 7.05 5.30
CA SER A 161 4.69 6.83 4.63
C SER A 161 5.05 7.90 3.60
N ALA A 162 4.06 8.62 3.05
CA ALA A 162 4.30 9.77 2.17
C ALA A 162 4.99 10.94 2.89
N LEU A 163 4.83 11.01 4.21
CA LEU A 163 5.48 11.98 5.08
C LEU A 163 6.70 11.40 5.82
N HIS A 164 7.13 10.18 5.48
CA HIS A 164 8.16 9.40 6.19
C HIS A 164 7.85 9.17 7.67
N VAL A 165 6.57 9.28 8.05
CA VAL A 165 6.07 9.13 9.42
C VAL A 165 5.69 7.67 9.66
N PRO A 166 6.21 7.00 10.69
CA PRO A 166 5.82 5.64 11.03
C PRO A 166 4.44 5.60 11.70
N LEU A 167 3.67 4.56 11.38
CA LEU A 167 2.50 4.16 12.14
C LEU A 167 2.93 3.13 13.20
N VAL A 168 2.56 3.34 14.45
CA VAL A 168 2.97 2.51 15.59
C VAL A 168 1.74 2.10 16.39
N CYS A 169 1.75 0.89 16.93
CA CYS A 169 0.71 0.44 17.86
C CYS A 169 1.26 0.36 19.30
N SER A 170 0.37 0.35 20.27
CA SER A 170 0.72 -0.02 21.63
C SER A 170 0.61 -1.54 21.82
N GLU A 171 1.66 -2.14 22.35
CA GLU A 171 1.67 -3.56 22.73
C GLU A 171 1.25 -3.81 24.18
N VAL A 172 1.02 -2.73 24.95
CA VAL A 172 0.72 -2.83 26.39
C VAL A 172 -0.66 -2.33 26.76
N ARG A 173 -1.30 -1.54 25.92
CA ARG A 173 -2.68 -1.09 26.15
C ARG A 173 -3.65 -2.25 25.95
N GLU A 174 -4.68 -2.32 26.79
CA GLU A 174 -5.73 -3.33 26.70
C GLU A 174 -6.86 -2.95 25.73
N ASN A 175 -6.65 -1.94 24.91
CA ASN A 175 -7.49 -1.46 23.82
C ASN A 175 -6.65 -1.16 22.58
N LEU A 176 -7.30 -0.91 21.44
CA LEU A 176 -6.65 -0.44 20.25
C LEU A 176 -6.09 0.97 20.51
N CYS A 177 -4.79 1.12 20.46
CA CYS A 177 -4.11 2.40 20.62
C CYS A 177 -3.00 2.52 19.57
N VAL A 178 -3.08 3.55 18.73
CA VAL A 178 -2.12 3.82 17.66
C VAL A 178 -1.49 5.19 17.83
N TYR A 179 -0.24 5.29 17.39
CA TYR A 179 0.53 6.52 17.34
C TYR A 179 0.94 6.77 15.90
N ALA A 180 0.61 7.94 15.37
CA ALA A 180 1.17 8.41 14.10
C ALA A 180 2.37 9.28 14.41
N GLY A 181 3.57 8.76 14.12
CA GLY A 181 4.83 9.41 14.47
C GLY A 181 5.49 8.86 15.74
N THR A 182 6.49 9.56 16.23
CA THR A 182 7.36 9.10 17.32
C THR A 182 7.17 9.96 18.58
N ALA A 183 6.78 9.32 19.68
CA ALA A 183 6.81 9.96 20.99
C ALA A 183 8.27 10.12 21.45
N GLN A 184 8.62 11.29 21.99
CA GLN A 184 9.93 11.53 22.60
C GLN A 184 9.81 11.35 24.12
N ILE A 185 10.04 10.12 24.57
CA ILE A 185 9.97 9.79 26.00
C ILE A 185 11.41 9.55 26.49
N PRO A 186 11.97 10.39 27.36
CA PRO A 186 13.28 10.11 27.93
C PRO A 186 13.29 8.81 28.71
N ALA A 187 14.25 7.93 28.45
CA ALA A 187 14.39 6.68 29.17
C ALA A 187 15.85 6.44 29.56
N ARG A 188 16.02 5.87 30.75
CA ARG A 188 17.30 5.40 31.24
C ARG A 188 17.46 3.90 30.96
N MET A 189 18.56 3.52 30.34
CA MET A 189 18.91 2.12 30.09
C MET A 189 19.78 1.56 31.19
N ASP A 190 19.48 0.35 31.62
CA ASP A 190 20.36 -0.51 32.44
C ASP A 190 20.95 -1.59 31.52
N VAL A 191 22.11 -1.31 30.96
CA VAL A 191 22.74 -2.12 29.90
C VAL A 191 23.43 -3.35 30.50
N ILE A 192 23.06 -4.53 30.02
CA ILE A 192 23.76 -5.79 30.36
C ILE A 192 24.91 -6.01 29.37
N SER A 193 24.63 -5.95 28.05
CA SER A 193 25.63 -6.17 27.02
C SER A 193 25.25 -5.45 25.73
N VAL A 194 26.24 -5.19 24.88
CA VAL A 194 26.06 -4.73 23.51
C VAL A 194 26.21 -5.94 22.61
N GLU A 195 25.11 -6.34 21.97
CA GLU A 195 25.06 -7.55 21.15
C GLU A 195 25.58 -7.34 19.73
N GLY A 196 25.45 -6.10 19.21
CA GLY A 196 25.93 -5.77 17.87
C GLY A 196 25.86 -4.29 17.56
N ALA A 197 26.58 -3.93 16.50
CA ALA A 197 26.51 -2.63 15.87
C ALA A 197 26.66 -2.81 14.37
N TRP A 198 25.93 -2.03 13.58
CA TRP A 198 25.98 -2.06 12.11
C TRP A 198 25.82 -0.67 11.53
N LYS A 199 26.13 -0.55 10.26
CA LYS A 199 25.88 0.63 9.45
C LYS A 199 25.21 0.16 8.15
N ASP A 200 24.01 0.63 7.89
CA ASP A 200 23.26 0.26 6.70
C ASP A 200 23.56 1.23 5.55
N MET A 201 24.42 0.78 4.63
CA MET A 201 24.83 1.60 3.49
C MET A 201 23.78 1.64 2.38
N ASP A 202 22.96 0.59 2.24
CA ASP A 202 21.88 0.53 1.26
C ASP A 202 20.76 1.48 1.68
N GLU A 203 20.45 1.54 2.97
CA GLU A 203 19.50 2.51 3.52
C GLU A 203 19.98 3.95 3.29
N LEU A 204 21.25 4.24 3.54
CA LEU A 204 21.84 5.55 3.27
C LEU A 204 21.76 5.94 1.80
N ALA A 205 22.10 5.03 0.90
CA ALA A 205 22.05 5.26 -0.55
C ALA A 205 20.62 5.54 -1.01
N TYR A 206 19.65 4.75 -0.54
CA TYR A 206 18.23 4.92 -0.86
C TYR A 206 17.71 6.30 -0.47
N TRP A 207 17.94 6.74 0.78
CA TRP A 207 17.43 8.02 1.27
C TRP A 207 18.08 9.20 0.55
N LYS A 208 19.39 9.12 0.25
CA LYS A 208 20.09 10.14 -0.57
C LYS A 208 19.57 10.20 -2.00
N GLU A 209 19.23 9.05 -2.61
CA GLU A 209 18.68 9.01 -3.96
C GLU A 209 17.32 9.73 -4.07
N ILE A 210 16.47 9.62 -3.07
CA ILE A 210 15.17 10.31 -3.04
C ILE A 210 15.24 11.75 -2.52
N GLY A 211 16.43 12.23 -2.13
CA GLY A 211 16.67 13.63 -1.77
C GLY A 211 16.55 13.94 -0.28
N GLU A 212 16.49 12.93 0.59
CA GLU A 212 16.45 13.14 2.04
C GLU A 212 17.82 13.52 2.61
N GLU A 213 17.83 14.48 3.55
CA GLU A 213 19.03 14.92 4.24
C GLU A 213 19.44 13.95 5.34
N ILE A 214 20.00 12.81 4.95
CA ILE A 214 20.48 11.77 5.86
C ILE A 214 22.00 11.67 5.83
N THR A 215 22.59 11.42 6.97
CA THR A 215 24.05 11.30 7.15
C THR A 215 24.47 9.87 7.45
N ASP A 216 25.74 9.60 7.26
CA ASP A 216 26.40 8.32 7.59
C ASP A 216 26.16 7.83 9.02
N THR A 217 25.93 8.77 9.96
CA THR A 217 25.70 8.45 11.37
C THR A 217 24.24 8.11 11.69
N ASP A 218 23.32 8.44 10.82
CA ASP A 218 21.88 8.21 11.01
C ASP A 218 21.50 6.76 10.73
N VAL A 219 22.27 6.10 9.89
CA VAL A 219 22.08 4.67 9.53
C VAL A 219 22.91 3.71 10.39
N ILE A 220 23.48 4.20 11.50
CA ILE A 220 24.19 3.36 12.47
C ILE A 220 23.20 2.83 13.49
N GLY A 221 23.09 1.51 13.59
CA GLY A 221 22.27 0.82 14.57
C GLY A 221 23.10 0.11 15.63
N TYR A 222 22.52 -0.03 16.82
CA TYR A 222 23.08 -0.79 17.93
C TYR A 222 22.02 -1.73 18.49
N ARG A 223 22.34 -3.01 18.67
CA ARG A 223 21.50 -3.94 19.41
C ARG A 223 22.06 -4.14 20.81
N ILE A 224 21.25 -3.84 21.81
CA ILE A 224 21.65 -3.81 23.22
C ILE A 224 20.69 -4.67 24.03
N LYS A 225 21.26 -5.50 24.90
CA LYS A 225 20.51 -6.27 25.89
C LYS A 225 20.37 -5.48 27.18
N LEU A 226 19.15 -5.33 27.66
CA LEU A 226 18.79 -4.52 28.82
C LEU A 226 18.38 -5.38 30.01
N ASN A 227 18.63 -4.84 31.21
CA ASN A 227 18.08 -5.35 32.46
C ASN A 227 16.77 -4.65 32.85
N ASN A 228 16.47 -3.50 32.28
CA ASN A 228 15.23 -2.78 32.49
C ASN A 228 14.42 -2.68 31.18
N ARG A 229 13.17 -2.27 31.29
CA ARG A 229 12.28 -2.03 30.15
C ARG A 229 12.35 -0.55 29.73
N ILE A 230 12.33 -0.32 28.42
CA ILE A 230 12.12 1.01 27.84
C ILE A 230 10.99 0.95 26.79
N PRO A 231 10.17 1.99 26.65
CA PRO A 231 9.17 2.06 25.58
C PRO A 231 9.81 2.21 24.19
N LEU A 232 9.12 1.79 23.15
CA LEU A 232 9.49 2.09 21.77
C LEU A 232 9.56 3.62 21.58
N TYR A 233 10.49 4.08 20.78
CA TYR A 233 10.83 5.49 20.57
C TYR A 233 11.32 6.26 21.80
N SER A 234 11.69 5.57 22.87
CA SER A 234 12.40 6.22 23.97
C SER A 234 13.69 6.85 23.50
N GLU A 235 13.93 8.08 23.95
CA GLU A 235 15.21 8.76 23.76
C GLU A 235 16.16 8.41 24.89
N THR A 236 17.37 8.05 24.54
CA THR A 236 18.39 7.64 25.48
C THR A 236 19.77 8.08 25.05
N THR A 237 20.71 8.15 26.00
CA THR A 237 22.10 8.44 25.70
C THR A 237 22.92 7.16 25.74
N PHE A 238 23.55 6.81 24.63
CA PHE A 238 24.45 5.70 24.53
C PHE A 238 25.78 6.11 23.86
N ARG A 239 26.91 5.87 24.53
CA ARG A 239 28.25 6.28 24.06
C ARG A 239 28.31 7.76 23.69
N SER A 240 27.79 8.62 24.55
CA SER A 240 27.71 10.09 24.38
C SER A 240 26.91 10.53 23.13
N ARG A 241 26.03 9.67 22.59
CA ARG A 241 25.14 9.99 21.47
C ARG A 241 23.69 9.88 21.92
N GLN A 242 22.86 10.81 21.47
CA GLN A 242 21.40 10.71 21.60
C GLN A 242 20.89 9.72 20.57
N LEU A 243 20.25 8.67 21.03
CA LEU A 243 19.68 7.62 20.20
C LEU A 243 18.24 7.35 20.61
N THR A 244 17.48 6.75 19.74
CA THR A 244 16.07 6.43 19.90
C THR A 244 15.87 4.92 19.73
N ALA A 245 15.03 4.34 20.56
CA ALA A 245 14.65 2.93 20.48
C ALA A 245 13.76 2.71 19.25
N GLU A 246 14.32 2.13 18.18
CA GLU A 246 13.62 1.83 16.94
C GLU A 246 12.84 0.52 17.02
N LYS A 247 13.40 -0.49 17.71
CA LYS A 247 12.80 -1.82 17.81
C LYS A 247 13.02 -2.39 19.20
N ILE A 248 12.02 -3.11 19.70
CA ILE A 248 12.08 -3.80 20.99
C ILE A 248 11.74 -5.27 20.78
N GLU A 249 12.56 -6.12 21.37
CA GLU A 249 12.38 -7.58 21.32
C GLU A 249 12.53 -8.15 22.73
N TYR A 250 11.72 -9.13 23.07
CA TYR A 250 11.89 -9.92 24.30
C TYR A 250 12.20 -11.35 23.93
N PHE A 251 13.23 -11.90 24.53
CA PHE A 251 13.62 -13.31 24.35
C PHE A 251 13.86 -14.00 25.67
N THR A 252 13.37 -15.23 25.76
CA THR A 252 13.72 -16.14 26.83
C THR A 252 15.09 -16.73 26.59
N ILE A 253 16.02 -16.51 27.53
CA ILE A 253 17.36 -17.13 27.57
C ILE A 253 17.50 -17.86 28.90
N GLY A 254 17.55 -19.20 28.86
CA GLY A 254 17.45 -20.03 30.05
C GLY A 254 16.11 -19.86 30.74
N SER A 255 16.12 -19.40 31.98
CA SER A 255 14.91 -19.14 32.78
C SER A 255 14.56 -17.65 32.91
N THR A 256 15.16 -16.80 32.09
CA THR A 256 14.99 -15.35 32.18
C THR A 256 14.59 -14.75 30.84
N VAL A 257 13.63 -13.84 30.83
CA VAL A 257 13.21 -13.05 29.68
C VAL A 257 13.93 -11.71 29.73
N TYR A 258 14.70 -11.43 28.69
CA TYR A 258 15.45 -10.18 28.52
C TYR A 258 14.87 -9.32 27.44
N GLU A 259 14.98 -8.01 27.61
CA GLU A 259 14.68 -7.04 26.56
C GLU A 259 15.94 -6.76 25.73
N PHE A 260 15.76 -6.77 24.42
CA PHE A 260 16.74 -6.30 23.44
C PHE A 260 16.17 -5.09 22.76
N VAL A 261 16.95 -4.04 22.69
CA VAL A 261 16.56 -2.80 22.00
C VAL A 261 17.50 -2.55 20.83
N THR A 262 16.93 -2.16 19.71
CA THR A 262 17.66 -1.58 18.59
C THR A 262 17.60 -0.07 18.71
N LEU A 263 18.78 0.55 18.77
CA LEU A 263 18.94 1.99 18.85
C LEU A 263 19.47 2.55 17.55
N LYS A 264 18.85 3.62 17.05
CA LYS A 264 19.34 4.45 15.95
C LYS A 264 19.20 5.94 16.31
N ARG A 265 19.79 6.82 15.51
CA ARG A 265 19.45 8.24 15.59
C ARG A 265 18.02 8.45 15.10
N LYS A 266 17.30 9.39 15.69
CA LYS A 266 15.94 9.75 15.32
C LYS A 266 15.82 10.09 13.82
N SER A 267 16.78 10.87 13.29
CA SER A 267 16.87 11.21 11.86
C SER A 267 17.03 10.00 10.93
N GLY A 268 17.46 8.85 11.44
CA GLY A 268 17.56 7.60 10.68
C GLY A 268 16.35 6.68 10.82
N ILE A 269 15.31 7.09 11.59
CA ILE A 269 14.08 6.31 11.77
C ILE A 269 12.99 6.87 10.85
N LEU A 270 13.11 6.57 9.56
CA LEU A 270 12.20 7.05 8.54
C LEU A 270 11.39 5.90 7.95
N GLN A 271 10.10 6.14 7.69
CA GLN A 271 9.25 5.19 6.97
C GLN A 271 9.45 5.35 5.46
N LYS A 272 9.85 4.28 4.76
CA LYS A 272 9.94 4.30 3.30
C LYS A 272 8.57 4.48 2.66
N PRO A 273 8.44 5.30 1.59
CA PRO A 273 7.18 5.50 0.88
C PRO A 273 6.59 4.18 0.37
N ILE A 274 5.31 3.99 0.64
CA ILE A 274 4.51 2.87 0.15
C ILE A 274 3.54 3.42 -0.89
N TYR A 275 3.45 2.79 -2.05
CA TYR A 275 2.59 3.24 -3.13
C TYR A 275 1.39 2.29 -3.33
N PRO A 276 0.21 2.81 -3.73
CA PRO A 276 -0.99 2.00 -3.96
C PRO A 276 -0.91 1.26 -5.30
N MET A 277 0.00 0.29 -5.43
CA MET A 277 0.25 -0.40 -6.71
C MET A 277 -0.99 -1.12 -7.26
N GLN A 278 -1.90 -1.58 -6.39
CA GLN A 278 -3.17 -2.19 -6.77
C GLN A 278 -4.17 -1.17 -7.36
N LEU A 279 -3.95 0.12 -7.16
CA LEU A 279 -4.78 1.18 -7.74
C LEU A 279 -4.35 1.53 -9.17
N VAL A 280 -3.07 1.34 -9.50
CA VAL A 280 -2.50 1.69 -10.81
C VAL A 280 -3.17 0.91 -11.93
N GLY A 281 -3.71 1.63 -12.92
CA GLY A 281 -4.41 1.04 -14.06
C GLY A 281 -5.88 0.70 -13.77
N THR A 282 -6.39 0.95 -12.56
CA THR A 282 -7.81 0.75 -12.24
C THR A 282 -8.65 1.95 -12.65
N ALA A 283 -9.93 1.71 -12.87
CA ALA A 283 -10.92 2.75 -13.11
C ALA A 283 -12.16 2.47 -12.26
N PHE A 284 -12.65 3.48 -11.56
CA PHE A 284 -13.90 3.40 -10.82
C PHE A 284 -15.00 4.14 -11.58
N GLU A 285 -16.19 3.58 -11.57
CA GLU A 285 -17.36 4.27 -12.06
C GLU A 285 -17.82 5.30 -11.03
N GLY A 286 -18.39 6.41 -11.52
CA GLY A 286 -18.95 7.44 -10.67
C GLY A 286 -19.98 8.27 -11.41
N THR A 287 -20.79 9.01 -10.66
CA THR A 287 -21.83 9.89 -11.16
C THR A 287 -21.39 11.35 -11.04
N VAL A 288 -21.46 12.09 -12.12
CA VAL A 288 -21.14 13.53 -12.15
C VAL A 288 -22.16 14.30 -11.29
N LYS A 289 -21.67 15.10 -10.36
CA LYS A 289 -22.48 15.92 -9.45
C LYS A 289 -22.40 17.41 -9.77
N GLU A 290 -21.26 17.86 -10.26
CA GLU A 290 -21.00 19.25 -10.60
C GLU A 290 -19.96 19.31 -11.73
N VAL A 291 -20.06 20.32 -12.62
CA VAL A 291 -19.12 20.54 -13.72
C VAL A 291 -18.67 21.98 -13.70
N GLN A 292 -17.37 22.22 -13.77
CA GLN A 292 -16.77 23.54 -13.84
C GLN A 292 -15.58 23.54 -14.81
N GLY A 293 -15.73 24.16 -15.97
CA GLY A 293 -14.71 24.15 -17.01
C GLY A 293 -14.39 22.73 -17.45
N GLU A 294 -13.12 22.32 -17.31
CA GLU A 294 -12.64 20.96 -17.65
C GLU A 294 -12.61 20.00 -16.45
N ASN A 295 -13.16 20.43 -15.30
CA ASN A 295 -13.18 19.63 -14.09
C ASN A 295 -14.61 19.27 -13.69
N MET A 296 -14.74 18.16 -12.98
CA MET A 296 -16.04 17.72 -12.45
C MET A 296 -15.90 17.11 -11.06
N LYS A 297 -16.92 17.32 -10.23
CA LYS A 297 -17.09 16.58 -8.97
C LYS A 297 -17.84 15.29 -9.25
N ILE A 298 -17.33 14.18 -8.76
CA ILE A 298 -17.84 12.85 -9.06
C ILE A 298 -18.07 12.09 -7.75
N HIS A 299 -19.29 11.56 -7.58
CA HIS A 299 -19.56 10.55 -6.56
C HIS A 299 -19.10 9.19 -7.08
N LEU A 300 -18.03 8.67 -6.51
CA LEU A 300 -17.48 7.35 -6.87
C LEU A 300 -18.36 6.24 -6.30
N GLN A 301 -18.57 5.16 -7.06
CA GLN A 301 -19.38 4.01 -6.61
C GLN A 301 -18.74 3.23 -5.44
N ILE A 302 -17.46 3.45 -5.16
CA ILE A 302 -16.77 2.85 -4.01
C ILE A 302 -17.10 3.56 -2.68
N ASP A 303 -17.74 4.72 -2.74
CA ASP A 303 -18.11 5.53 -1.58
C ASP A 303 -19.59 5.34 -1.23
N ASP A 304 -19.89 5.12 0.05
CA ASP A 304 -21.25 4.96 0.56
C ASP A 304 -22.09 6.22 0.40
N ALA A 305 -21.45 7.42 0.47
CA ALA A 305 -22.10 8.71 0.39
C ALA A 305 -21.29 9.70 -0.44
N TYR A 306 -22.00 10.65 -1.08
CA TYR A 306 -21.37 11.76 -1.78
C TYR A 306 -20.77 12.76 -0.77
N PRO A 307 -19.51 13.18 -0.91
CA PRO A 307 -18.84 14.08 0.04
C PRO A 307 -19.38 15.53 0.04
N GLY A 308 -20.28 15.89 -0.87
CA GLY A 308 -20.82 17.26 -0.97
C GLY A 308 -19.79 18.26 -1.48
N ASP A 309 -19.68 19.41 -0.79
CA ASP A 309 -18.77 20.48 -1.18
C ASP A 309 -17.30 20.11 -1.07
N ASP A 310 -16.97 19.13 -0.21
CA ASP A 310 -15.63 18.59 0.00
C ASP A 310 -15.17 17.62 -1.09
N CYS A 311 -15.98 17.42 -2.15
CA CYS A 311 -15.65 16.52 -3.25
C CYS A 311 -14.49 17.06 -4.09
N TYR A 312 -13.60 16.16 -4.49
CA TYR A 312 -12.46 16.46 -5.36
C TYR A 312 -12.91 16.87 -6.76
N TRP A 313 -12.20 17.85 -7.35
CA TRP A 313 -12.37 18.26 -8.73
C TRP A 313 -11.52 17.40 -9.64
N PHE A 314 -12.12 16.41 -10.29
CA PHE A 314 -11.45 15.52 -11.22
C PHE A 314 -11.28 16.22 -12.58
N PRO A 315 -10.05 16.30 -13.14
CA PRO A 315 -9.85 16.75 -14.51
C PRO A 315 -10.44 15.72 -15.49
N PHE A 316 -11.13 16.20 -16.52
CA PHE A 316 -11.71 15.35 -17.56
C PHE A 316 -10.79 15.29 -18.79
N SER A 317 -10.46 14.07 -19.22
CA SER A 317 -9.72 13.84 -20.43
C SER A 317 -10.65 13.81 -21.65
N THR A 318 -10.60 14.85 -22.46
CA THR A 318 -11.35 14.92 -23.72
C THR A 318 -10.76 13.99 -24.78
N PRO A 319 -11.57 13.45 -25.73
CA PRO A 319 -11.08 12.56 -26.78
C PRO A 319 -10.07 13.22 -27.74
N SER A 320 -10.10 14.54 -27.87
CA SER A 320 -9.21 15.31 -28.73
C SER A 320 -8.99 16.70 -28.15
N ALA A 321 -7.73 16.97 -27.80
CA ALA A 321 -7.26 18.28 -27.36
C ALA A 321 -6.01 18.65 -28.15
N SER A 322 -5.95 19.88 -28.69
CA SER A 322 -4.72 20.41 -29.27
C SER A 322 -4.14 21.54 -28.42
N SER A 323 -2.86 21.78 -28.54
CA SER A 323 -2.10 22.77 -27.75
C SER A 323 -2.53 24.22 -27.99
N ASP A 324 -3.27 24.49 -29.07
CA ASP A 324 -3.83 25.80 -29.45
C ASP A 324 -5.26 26.04 -28.89
N GLY A 325 -5.80 25.10 -28.08
CA GLY A 325 -7.14 25.15 -27.53
C GLY A 325 -8.24 24.75 -28.53
N SER A 326 -7.87 24.31 -29.74
CA SER A 326 -8.81 23.69 -30.66
C SER A 326 -8.99 22.22 -30.28
N GLY A 327 -10.23 21.76 -30.19
CA GLY A 327 -10.56 20.38 -29.82
C GLY A 327 -12.05 20.17 -29.73
N TRP A 328 -12.44 18.91 -29.49
CA TRP A 328 -13.85 18.60 -29.24
C TRP A 328 -14.10 18.70 -27.73
N TYR A 329 -14.82 19.73 -27.34
CA TYR A 329 -15.27 19.90 -25.96
C TYR A 329 -16.59 19.15 -25.78
N CYS A 330 -16.52 17.94 -25.23
CA CYS A 330 -17.67 17.12 -24.89
C CYS A 330 -17.61 16.79 -23.41
N MET A 331 -18.01 17.73 -22.56
CA MET A 331 -18.09 17.47 -21.11
C MET A 331 -19.37 16.68 -20.80
N PRO A 332 -19.27 15.67 -19.94
CA PRO A 332 -20.43 15.03 -19.36
C PRO A 332 -21.32 16.01 -18.59
N GLU A 333 -22.62 15.75 -18.59
CA GLU A 333 -23.58 16.54 -17.84
C GLU A 333 -23.73 16.02 -16.40
N VAL A 334 -24.33 16.87 -15.54
CA VAL A 334 -24.67 16.44 -14.18
C VAL A 334 -25.66 15.27 -14.23
N GLY A 335 -25.34 14.17 -13.57
CA GLY A 335 -26.08 12.92 -13.58
C GLY A 335 -25.49 11.85 -14.49
N ASP A 336 -24.58 12.20 -15.40
CA ASP A 336 -23.92 11.22 -16.26
C ASP A 336 -23.00 10.31 -15.45
N ARG A 337 -22.83 9.08 -15.94
CA ARG A 337 -21.86 8.12 -15.41
C ARG A 337 -20.55 8.26 -16.18
N VAL A 338 -19.46 8.36 -15.43
CA VAL A 338 -18.09 8.46 -15.95
C VAL A 338 -17.19 7.45 -15.28
N ARG A 339 -16.00 7.23 -15.84
CA ARG A 339 -14.96 6.46 -15.22
C ARG A 339 -13.84 7.37 -14.75
N VAL A 340 -13.41 7.15 -13.51
CA VAL A 340 -12.26 7.82 -12.90
C VAL A 340 -11.09 6.85 -12.93
N TYR A 341 -10.06 7.17 -13.70
CA TYR A 341 -8.91 6.32 -13.99
C TYR A 341 -7.66 6.79 -13.25
N PHE A 342 -6.90 5.84 -12.70
CA PHE A 342 -5.66 6.06 -11.97
C PHE A 342 -4.46 5.56 -12.80
N PRO A 343 -3.82 6.42 -13.59
CA PRO A 343 -2.77 6.03 -14.53
C PRO A 343 -1.45 5.66 -13.87
N SER A 344 -1.18 6.18 -12.68
CA SER A 344 0.12 6.09 -12.03
C SER A 344 0.02 5.75 -10.54
N LYS A 345 1.16 5.61 -9.90
CA LYS A 345 1.26 5.42 -8.43
C LYS A 345 0.94 6.67 -7.61
N ARG A 346 0.82 7.85 -8.25
CA ARG A 346 0.41 9.11 -7.62
C ARG A 346 -1.10 9.26 -7.76
N THR A 347 -1.80 9.42 -6.66
CA THR A 347 -3.25 9.59 -6.68
C THR A 347 -3.68 10.92 -7.27
N GLY A 348 -2.82 11.94 -7.24
CA GLY A 348 -3.05 13.24 -7.88
C GLY A 348 -3.07 13.22 -9.42
N ASP A 349 -2.50 12.17 -10.06
CA ASP A 349 -2.54 12.00 -11.53
C ASP A 349 -3.89 11.47 -12.03
N VAL A 350 -4.88 11.34 -11.15
CA VAL A 350 -6.22 10.81 -11.46
C VAL A 350 -6.94 11.66 -12.51
N ILE A 351 -7.60 11.01 -13.46
CA ILE A 351 -8.38 11.66 -14.52
C ILE A 351 -9.73 11.01 -14.69
N ALA A 352 -10.75 11.81 -14.96
CA ALA A 352 -12.04 11.29 -15.41
C ALA A 352 -11.98 11.04 -16.93
N ILE A 353 -12.43 9.87 -17.35
CA ILE A 353 -12.44 9.45 -18.76
C ILE A 353 -13.82 8.93 -19.13
N SER A 354 -14.21 9.02 -20.38
CA SER A 354 -15.40 8.45 -21.03
C SER A 354 -16.70 8.43 -20.19
N ALA A 355 -17.78 8.94 -20.78
CA ALA A 355 -19.13 8.69 -20.28
C ALA A 355 -19.53 7.22 -20.52
N VAL A 356 -20.17 6.60 -19.54
CA VAL A 356 -20.74 5.26 -19.63
C VAL A 356 -22.23 5.38 -19.94
N ASN A 357 -22.66 4.89 -21.10
CA ASN A 357 -24.08 4.88 -21.44
C ASN A 357 -24.72 3.55 -21.05
N ASP A 358 -25.54 3.56 -19.99
CA ASP A 358 -26.26 2.37 -19.50
C ASP A 358 -27.52 2.03 -20.30
N ARG A 359 -27.91 2.89 -21.26
CA ARG A 359 -29.18 2.75 -21.96
C ARG A 359 -29.17 1.77 -23.15
N LEU A 360 -28.30 0.77 -23.13
CA LEU A 360 -28.36 -0.37 -24.05
C LEU A 360 -28.85 -1.67 -23.38
N ALA A 361 -29.65 -1.57 -22.32
CA ALA A 361 -30.57 -2.64 -21.98
C ALA A 361 -31.67 -2.69 -23.07
N GLU A 362 -31.94 -3.84 -23.62
CA GLU A 362 -32.64 -4.14 -24.87
C GLU A 362 -34.10 -3.63 -25.04
N GLU A 363 -34.62 -2.73 -24.21
CA GLU A 363 -36.06 -2.48 -24.22
C GLU A 363 -36.56 -1.06 -24.57
N GLU A 364 -35.74 -0.02 -24.61
CA GLU A 364 -36.24 1.27 -25.11
C GLU A 364 -35.15 2.07 -25.82
N THR A 365 -35.01 1.90 -27.14
CA THR A 365 -34.49 3.01 -27.96
C THR A 365 -35.38 4.23 -27.70
N PRO A 366 -34.81 5.38 -27.26
CA PRO A 366 -35.60 6.59 -27.11
C PRO A 366 -36.41 6.84 -28.37
N LYS A 367 -37.69 7.25 -28.25
CA LYS A 367 -38.57 7.49 -29.38
C LYS A 367 -38.01 8.45 -30.43
N ASP A 368 -36.94 9.13 -30.11
CA ASP A 368 -36.22 10.08 -30.92
C ASP A 368 -34.95 9.53 -31.58
N TRP A 369 -34.75 8.21 -31.57
CA TRP A 369 -33.63 7.53 -32.22
C TRP A 369 -34.11 6.67 -33.38
N VAL A 370 -33.49 6.76 -34.55
CA VAL A 370 -33.77 5.92 -35.73
C VAL A 370 -32.54 5.06 -36.08
N LYS A 371 -32.81 3.88 -36.62
CA LYS A 371 -31.74 3.04 -37.19
C LYS A 371 -31.48 3.48 -38.63
N GLU A 372 -30.34 4.05 -38.90
CA GLU A 372 -29.82 4.26 -40.25
C GLU A 372 -28.59 3.37 -40.44
N ASP A 373 -28.59 2.52 -41.44
CA ASP A 373 -27.49 1.62 -41.81
C ASP A 373 -26.91 0.77 -40.65
N GLY A 374 -27.77 0.35 -39.72
CA GLY A 374 -27.35 -0.45 -38.55
C GLY A 374 -26.78 0.34 -37.37
N VAL A 375 -26.74 1.65 -37.45
CA VAL A 375 -26.35 2.58 -36.38
C VAL A 375 -27.58 3.28 -35.82
N VAL A 376 -27.71 3.33 -34.51
CA VAL A 376 -28.81 4.05 -33.83
C VAL A 376 -28.38 5.50 -33.59
N VAL A 377 -29.09 6.47 -34.16
CA VAL A 377 -28.77 7.89 -34.07
C VAL A 377 -29.94 8.69 -33.52
N PRO A 378 -29.72 9.77 -32.73
CA PRO A 378 -30.81 10.61 -32.23
C PRO A 378 -31.43 11.45 -33.34
N VAL A 379 -32.75 11.52 -33.38
CA VAL A 379 -33.49 12.41 -34.28
C VAL A 379 -33.45 13.84 -33.72
N LYS A 380 -32.84 14.76 -34.46
CA LYS A 380 -32.89 16.19 -34.12
C LYS A 380 -34.32 16.76 -34.32
N ARG A 381 -35.04 17.08 -33.27
CA ARG A 381 -36.28 17.85 -33.36
C ARG A 381 -35.94 19.32 -33.60
N GLY A 382 -36.21 19.84 -34.77
CA GLY A 382 -36.28 21.29 -35.02
C GLY A 382 -35.15 21.92 -35.86
N ALA A 383 -34.35 21.17 -36.60
CA ALA A 383 -33.48 21.76 -37.63
C ALA A 383 -34.28 22.01 -38.92
N LYS A 384 -34.41 23.28 -39.37
CA LYS A 384 -34.85 23.62 -40.71
C LYS A 384 -33.94 22.92 -41.73
N GLU A 385 -34.57 22.37 -42.77
CA GLU A 385 -33.86 21.75 -43.89
C GLU A 385 -32.71 22.62 -44.39
N GLY A 386 -31.49 22.07 -44.34
CA GLY A 386 -30.35 22.73 -45.00
C GLY A 386 -28.94 22.49 -44.43
N SER A 387 -28.75 21.86 -43.27
CA SER A 387 -27.39 21.56 -42.83
C SER A 387 -27.31 20.24 -42.04
N SER A 388 -27.00 19.17 -42.75
CA SER A 388 -26.67 17.89 -42.12
C SER A 388 -25.21 17.89 -41.63
N VAL A 389 -24.99 18.23 -40.36
CA VAL A 389 -23.71 17.92 -39.71
C VAL A 389 -23.86 16.50 -39.16
N ARG A 390 -23.19 15.55 -39.82
CA ARG A 390 -23.11 14.17 -39.33
C ARG A 390 -22.13 14.16 -38.15
N VAL A 391 -22.63 13.91 -36.95
CA VAL A 391 -21.80 13.65 -35.76
C VAL A 391 -21.66 12.15 -35.65
N PRO A 392 -20.44 11.58 -35.79
CA PRO A 392 -20.24 10.14 -35.55
C PRO A 392 -20.32 9.85 -34.06
N ILE A 393 -21.34 9.09 -33.65
CA ILE A 393 -21.43 8.53 -32.30
C ILE A 393 -20.56 7.25 -32.29
N MET A 394 -19.49 7.27 -31.51
CA MET A 394 -18.68 6.06 -31.31
C MET A 394 -19.43 5.10 -30.38
N THR A 395 -20.01 4.06 -30.91
CA THR A 395 -20.47 2.89 -30.20
C THR A 395 -19.45 1.76 -30.32
N SER A 396 -19.33 0.97 -29.23
CA SER A 396 -18.32 -0.09 -29.00
C SER A 396 -17.87 -0.89 -30.22
N GLY A 397 -16.57 -1.03 -30.35
CA GLY A 397 -15.75 -2.06 -31.03
C GLY A 397 -16.09 -2.59 -32.43
N ALA A 398 -17.35 -2.78 -32.74
CA ALA A 398 -17.76 -3.40 -34.02
C ALA A 398 -17.99 -2.40 -35.18
N VAL A 399 -18.23 -1.13 -34.88
CA VAL A 399 -18.52 -0.09 -35.89
C VAL A 399 -17.25 0.62 -36.35
N LEU A 400 -16.18 0.60 -35.58
CA LEU A 400 -14.87 1.18 -35.98
C LEU A 400 -14.31 0.57 -37.27
N GLY A 401 -14.60 -0.69 -37.55
CA GLY A 401 -14.07 -1.38 -38.74
C GLY A 401 -14.64 -0.86 -40.08
N LYS A 402 -15.86 -0.36 -40.11
CA LYS A 402 -16.51 0.09 -41.36
C LYS A 402 -16.41 1.60 -41.62
N ALA A 403 -16.45 2.43 -40.57
CA ALA A 403 -16.35 3.89 -40.74
C ALA A 403 -14.94 4.35 -41.15
N PHE A 404 -13.90 3.57 -40.78
CA PHE A 404 -12.50 3.85 -41.15
C PHE A 404 -12.04 3.16 -42.44
N ALA A 405 -12.77 2.18 -42.99
CA ALA A 405 -12.36 1.46 -44.20
C ALA A 405 -12.30 2.32 -45.45
N GLY A 406 -12.98 3.48 -45.49
CA GLY A 406 -12.97 4.41 -46.61
C GLY A 406 -11.75 5.39 -46.66
N ASN A 407 -11.09 5.63 -45.52
CA ASN A 407 -10.00 6.61 -45.41
C ASN A 407 -8.63 6.04 -45.00
N ILE A 408 -8.50 4.70 -44.91
CA ILE A 408 -7.26 4.04 -44.44
C ILE A 408 -6.33 3.65 -45.60
N GLN A 409 -6.69 3.89 -46.86
CA GLN A 409 -5.82 3.55 -47.96
C GLN A 409 -4.53 4.40 -48.05
N GLU A 410 -4.42 5.50 -47.31
CA GLU A 410 -3.23 6.35 -47.26
C GLU A 410 -2.51 6.42 -45.89
N ALA A 411 -2.93 5.64 -44.90
CA ALA A 411 -2.24 5.62 -43.60
C ALA A 411 -1.11 4.60 -43.56
N GLU A 412 0.07 5.07 -43.16
CA GLU A 412 1.32 4.30 -43.15
C GLU A 412 1.24 2.96 -42.42
N PRO A 413 2.03 1.96 -42.85
CA PRO A 413 1.99 0.58 -42.30
C PRO A 413 2.26 0.44 -40.82
N ALA A 414 2.88 1.44 -40.17
CA ALA A 414 3.22 1.44 -38.75
C ALA A 414 2.01 1.50 -37.81
N VAL A 415 0.96 2.25 -38.17
CA VAL A 415 -0.25 2.41 -37.33
C VAL A 415 -1.10 1.14 -37.30
N MET A 416 -1.16 0.43 -38.42
CA MET A 416 -1.86 -0.86 -38.51
C MET A 416 -1.19 -1.97 -37.68
N ARG A 417 0.14 -1.97 -37.57
CA ARG A 417 0.88 -2.94 -36.74
C ARG A 417 0.62 -2.75 -35.24
N THR A 418 0.45 -1.51 -34.78
CA THR A 418 0.14 -1.20 -33.37
C THR A 418 -1.27 -1.64 -32.98
N MET A 419 -2.24 -1.53 -33.89
CA MET A 419 -3.63 -1.96 -33.63
C MET A 419 -3.81 -3.49 -33.62
N GLU A 420 -3.08 -4.24 -34.42
CA GLU A 420 -3.12 -5.72 -34.36
C GLU A 420 -2.53 -6.29 -33.06
N ILE A 421 -1.54 -5.59 -32.47
CA ILE A 421 -0.96 -5.97 -31.17
C ILE A 421 -1.97 -5.78 -30.01
N SER A 422 -2.82 -4.76 -30.08
CA SER A 422 -3.86 -4.49 -29.07
C SER A 422 -4.99 -5.51 -29.03
N LYS A 423 -5.27 -6.22 -30.13
CA LYS A 423 -6.39 -7.18 -30.21
C LYS A 423 -6.11 -8.56 -29.63
N LYS A 424 -4.86 -8.86 -29.28
CA LYS A 424 -4.46 -10.18 -28.76
C LYS A 424 -4.03 -10.14 -27.30
N MET A 425 -4.78 -9.50 -26.40
CA MET A 425 -4.42 -9.43 -24.99
C MET A 425 -4.78 -10.70 -24.21
N GLU A 426 -3.80 -11.56 -23.94
CA GLU A 426 -3.70 -12.58 -22.90
C GLU A 426 -2.33 -12.53 -22.19
N PRO A 427 -2.13 -13.12 -20.99
CA PRO A 427 -1.30 -12.56 -19.88
C PRO A 427 0.19 -12.32 -20.19
N ALA A 428 0.76 -11.36 -19.48
CA ALA A 428 1.97 -10.58 -19.76
C ALA A 428 3.29 -11.35 -19.98
N GLY A 429 3.41 -12.61 -19.60
CA GLY A 429 4.71 -13.33 -19.63
C GLY A 429 5.14 -13.91 -20.99
N MET A 430 4.21 -14.26 -21.87
CA MET A 430 4.53 -14.96 -23.13
C MET A 430 4.72 -14.06 -24.37
N ARG A 431 4.50 -12.78 -24.28
CA ARG A 431 4.39 -11.87 -25.41
C ARG A 431 5.67 -11.27 -25.92
N ILE A 432 6.63 -11.13 -25.06
CA ILE A 432 7.91 -10.52 -25.42
C ILE A 432 8.62 -11.38 -26.48
N MET A 433 8.42 -12.71 -26.45
CA MET A 433 8.99 -13.63 -27.44
C MET A 433 8.32 -13.58 -28.82
N GLU A 434 7.05 -13.22 -28.92
CA GLU A 434 6.33 -13.20 -30.21
C GLU A 434 6.58 -11.94 -31.03
N ILE A 435 6.83 -10.80 -30.36
CA ILE A 435 7.20 -9.55 -31.00
C ILE A 435 8.59 -9.66 -31.67
N SER A 436 9.50 -10.40 -31.02
CA SER A 436 10.87 -10.61 -31.51
C SER A 436 10.98 -11.41 -32.80
N ARG A 437 10.00 -12.25 -33.11
CA ARG A 437 10.03 -13.12 -34.31
C ARG A 437 9.56 -12.44 -35.59
N LYS A 438 8.99 -11.23 -35.50
CA LYS A 438 8.38 -10.54 -36.66
C LYS A 438 9.15 -9.29 -37.16
N MET A 439 10.31 -8.96 -36.56
CA MET A 439 11.12 -7.81 -37.01
C MET A 439 12.31 -8.26 -37.88
N GLU A 440 12.51 -7.61 -39.02
CA GLU A 440 13.63 -7.92 -39.93
C GLU A 440 14.97 -7.37 -39.40
N PRO A 441 16.11 -8.05 -39.69
CA PRO A 441 17.44 -7.72 -39.15
C PRO A 441 18.03 -6.36 -39.54
N ALA A 442 17.48 -5.70 -40.56
CA ALA A 442 18.01 -4.43 -41.10
C ALA A 442 17.68 -3.21 -40.22
N GLU A 443 16.56 -3.24 -39.47
CA GLU A 443 16.10 -2.11 -38.63
C GLU A 443 16.83 -2.00 -37.30
N MET A 444 17.56 -3.05 -36.90
CA MET A 444 18.31 -3.08 -35.62
C MET A 444 19.67 -2.36 -35.63
N ARG A 445 20.11 -1.87 -36.79
CA ARG A 445 21.48 -1.27 -36.94
C ARG A 445 21.58 0.22 -36.65
N THR A 446 20.48 0.92 -36.48
CA THR A 446 20.49 2.40 -36.48
C THR A 446 20.20 3.05 -35.14
N MET A 447 19.96 2.30 -34.04
CA MET A 447 19.74 2.92 -32.74
C MET A 447 20.98 2.81 -31.83
N ALA A 448 21.59 3.96 -31.57
CA ALA A 448 22.64 4.11 -30.57
C ALA A 448 22.06 3.83 -29.17
N ILE A 449 22.68 2.96 -28.41
CA ILE A 449 22.27 2.59 -27.04
C ILE A 449 22.57 3.77 -26.10
N PRO A 450 21.58 4.43 -25.48
CA PRO A 450 21.85 5.43 -24.44
C PRO A 450 22.48 4.74 -23.22
N LYS A 451 23.33 5.45 -22.47
CA LYS A 451 23.82 5.01 -21.16
C LYS A 451 22.63 5.02 -20.19
N VAL A 452 22.10 3.84 -19.85
CA VAL A 452 20.90 3.67 -19.03
C VAL A 452 21.23 2.71 -17.87
N THR A 453 20.55 2.87 -16.75
CA THR A 453 20.62 1.99 -15.58
C THR A 453 20.30 0.53 -15.92
N MET A 454 20.78 -0.43 -15.13
CA MET A 454 20.69 -1.87 -15.39
C MET A 454 19.26 -2.35 -15.75
N ASP A 455 18.23 -1.84 -15.08
CA ASP A 455 16.82 -2.21 -15.36
C ASP A 455 16.34 -1.75 -16.74
N LYS A 456 16.74 -0.55 -17.18
CA LYS A 456 16.41 -0.05 -18.51
C LYS A 456 17.20 -0.79 -19.62
N ALA A 457 18.44 -1.22 -19.35
CA ALA A 457 19.21 -2.02 -20.29
C ALA A 457 18.61 -3.42 -20.49
N VAL A 458 18.14 -4.05 -19.41
CA VAL A 458 17.44 -5.34 -19.47
C VAL A 458 16.10 -5.20 -20.21
N THR A 459 15.33 -4.15 -19.92
CA THR A 459 14.07 -3.88 -20.62
C THR A 459 14.30 -3.62 -22.12
N THR A 460 15.36 -2.90 -22.48
CA THR A 460 15.72 -2.64 -23.86
C THR A 460 16.21 -3.90 -24.57
N ALA A 461 17.05 -4.72 -23.91
CA ALA A 461 17.52 -6.00 -24.45
C ALA A 461 16.37 -7.00 -24.68
N VAL A 462 15.40 -7.02 -23.77
CA VAL A 462 14.19 -7.84 -23.90
C VAL A 462 13.30 -7.35 -25.06
N ALA A 463 13.21 -6.03 -25.28
CA ALA A 463 12.48 -5.45 -26.41
C ALA A 463 13.12 -5.79 -27.77
N PHE A 464 14.43 -6.06 -27.83
CA PHE A 464 15.13 -6.47 -29.05
C PHE A 464 15.22 -7.98 -29.27
N GLY A 465 14.78 -8.80 -28.33
CA GLY A 465 14.41 -10.22 -28.52
C GLY A 465 15.52 -11.20 -28.90
N ASN A 466 16.77 -10.91 -28.60
CA ASN A 466 17.86 -11.82 -28.90
C ASN A 466 18.50 -12.41 -27.64
N ALA A 467 18.16 -13.66 -27.30
CA ALA A 467 18.66 -14.38 -26.12
C ALA A 467 20.21 -14.48 -26.07
N GLY A 468 20.89 -14.42 -27.19
CA GLY A 468 22.35 -14.39 -27.28
C GLY A 468 22.96 -13.06 -26.85
N GLU A 469 22.27 -11.96 -27.09
CA GLU A 469 22.70 -10.61 -26.71
C GLU A 469 22.42 -10.30 -25.24
N ILE A 470 21.35 -10.84 -24.67
CA ILE A 470 21.05 -10.76 -23.23
C ILE A 470 22.20 -11.41 -22.41
N ARG A 471 22.72 -12.55 -22.86
CA ARG A 471 23.88 -13.21 -22.22
C ARG A 471 25.16 -12.41 -22.38
N LYS A 472 25.38 -11.75 -23.51
CA LYS A 472 26.55 -10.90 -23.72
C LYS A 472 26.47 -9.60 -22.89
N ALA A 473 25.30 -8.99 -22.79
CA ALA A 473 25.08 -7.81 -21.94
C ALA A 473 25.31 -8.16 -20.46
N ALA A 474 24.77 -9.27 -19.96
CA ALA A 474 24.99 -9.73 -18.59
C ALA A 474 26.48 -10.03 -18.31
N ALA A 475 27.22 -10.62 -19.26
CA ALA A 475 28.64 -10.93 -19.11
C ALA A 475 29.54 -9.66 -19.13
N VAL A 476 29.11 -8.59 -19.78
CA VAL A 476 29.80 -7.30 -19.77
C VAL A 476 29.59 -6.56 -18.45
N PHE A 477 28.41 -6.67 -17.85
CA PHE A 477 28.10 -6.08 -16.53
C PHE A 477 28.84 -6.79 -15.39
N ASP A 478 28.92 -8.12 -15.45
CA ASP A 478 29.64 -8.92 -14.42
C ASP A 478 31.16 -8.65 -14.41
N LYS A 479 31.75 -8.30 -15.55
CA LYS A 479 33.17 -7.91 -15.62
C LYS A 479 33.45 -6.44 -15.25
N GLY A 480 32.43 -5.57 -15.25
CA GLY A 480 32.55 -4.16 -14.88
C GLY A 480 32.47 -3.90 -13.38
N ALA A 481 31.81 -4.78 -12.62
CA ALA A 481 31.64 -4.64 -11.18
C ALA A 481 32.88 -4.99 -10.34
N TYR A 482 33.94 -5.59 -10.93
CA TYR A 482 35.16 -5.99 -10.23
C TYR A 482 36.36 -5.06 -10.49
N LYS A 483 36.19 -3.89 -11.06
CA LYS A 483 37.27 -2.90 -11.24
C LYS A 483 36.81 -1.48 -10.90
N ARG A 484 36.50 -1.27 -9.62
CA ARG A 484 36.65 0.04 -8.96
C ARG A 484 36.73 -0.17 -7.44
#